data_001201a5cf50ff4f0366e04eb1bffe03
#
_entry.id   001201a5cf50ff4f0366e04eb1bffe03
#
_cell.length_a   1.000
_cell.length_b   1.000
_cell.length_c   1.000
_cell.angle_alpha   90.00
_cell.angle_beta   90.00
_cell.angle_gamma   90.00
#
_symmetry.space_group_name_H-M   'P 1'
#
loop_
_entity.id
_entity.type
_entity.pdbx_description
1 polymer ?
#
loop_
_entity_poly.entity_id
_entity_poly.type
_entity_poly.pdbx_seq_one_letter_code
_entity_poly.pdbx_strand_id
1 'polypeptide(L)'
;MSATYNILFLCTGNSARSILAEALATTLSHGRFIGFSAGSKPTGVVNPIALKLIEQMGYPLELVRSKSWDELGREGAPHMDFIITLCDSAAGEECPYWLGHPATAHWGLPDPAAVQGSEEDRLAAFKAVEMGLRNRVELLLDLPVDKLDHLELKTHLHHIHEGFKFS
;
A
#
# COMPACT_ATOMS: atom_id res chain seq x y z
N MET A 1 6.19 14.06 21.40
CA MET A 1 6.52 13.64 20.02
C MET A 1 5.68 12.45 19.63
N SER A 2 5.03 12.54 18.50
CA SER A 2 4.25 11.42 17.99
C SER A 2 5.20 10.39 17.36
N ALA A 3 4.90 9.11 17.56
CA ALA A 3 5.67 8.03 16.94
C ALA A 3 5.46 8.04 15.42
N THR A 4 6.49 7.66 14.70
CA THR A 4 6.43 7.46 13.24
C THR A 4 6.36 5.96 12.96
N TYR A 5 5.48 5.54 12.07
CA TYR A 5 5.28 4.14 11.73
C TYR A 5 5.63 3.92 10.26
N ASN A 6 6.26 2.77 9.97
CA ASN A 6 6.55 2.36 8.60
C ASN A 6 5.52 1.34 8.17
N ILE A 7 4.91 1.57 7.02
CA ILE A 7 3.90 0.67 6.44
C ILE A 7 4.31 0.27 5.04
N LEU A 8 4.35 -1.05 4.79
CA LEU A 8 4.71 -1.62 3.49
C LEU A 8 3.48 -2.16 2.79
N PHE A 9 3.26 -1.72 1.56
CA PHE A 9 2.21 -2.25 0.70
C PHE A 9 2.81 -3.16 -0.36
N LEU A 10 2.27 -4.35 -0.48
CA LEU A 10 2.75 -5.37 -1.42
C LEU A 10 1.71 -5.69 -2.48
N CYS A 11 2.17 -5.78 -3.72
CA CYS A 11 1.39 -6.37 -4.80
C CYS A 11 2.36 -7.10 -5.73
N THR A 12 1.86 -7.79 -6.75
CA THR A 12 2.74 -8.58 -7.60
C THR A 12 3.70 -7.73 -8.41
N GLY A 13 3.18 -6.80 -9.20
CA GLY A 13 3.98 -6.00 -10.15
C GLY A 13 4.62 -4.75 -9.59
N ASN A 14 4.15 -4.25 -8.46
CA ASN A 14 4.61 -2.98 -7.89
C ASN A 14 4.67 -1.88 -8.96
N SER A 15 3.59 -1.74 -9.71
CA SER A 15 3.52 -0.73 -10.78
C SER A 15 2.39 0.28 -10.59
N ALA A 16 1.37 -0.05 -9.80
CA ALA A 16 0.20 0.80 -9.61
C ALA A 16 -0.33 0.79 -8.17
N ARG A 17 -1.07 -0.26 -7.77
CA ARG A 17 -1.79 -0.30 -6.48
C ARG A 17 -0.92 -0.01 -5.26
N SER A 18 0.18 -0.73 -5.12
CA SER A 18 1.04 -0.58 -3.95
C SER A 18 1.74 0.78 -3.93
N ILE A 19 2.09 1.30 -5.09
CA ILE A 19 2.75 2.61 -5.19
C ILE A 19 1.76 3.74 -4.85
N LEU A 20 0.52 3.63 -5.30
CA LEU A 20 -0.54 4.57 -4.91
C LEU A 20 -0.75 4.56 -3.40
N ALA A 21 -0.77 3.37 -2.80
CA ALA A 21 -0.94 3.22 -1.36
C ALA A 21 0.23 3.83 -0.58
N GLU A 22 1.45 3.61 -1.05
CA GLU A 22 2.66 4.23 -0.47
C GLU A 22 2.52 5.75 -0.39
N ALA A 23 2.15 6.35 -1.51
CA ALA A 23 2.01 7.81 -1.60
C ALA A 23 0.88 8.32 -0.70
N LEU A 24 -0.27 7.63 -0.69
CA LEU A 24 -1.41 8.02 0.14
C LEU A 24 -1.10 7.94 1.63
N ALA A 25 -0.47 6.87 2.08
CA ALA A 25 -0.13 6.71 3.50
C ALA A 25 0.78 7.83 3.98
N THR A 26 1.78 8.19 3.19
CA THR A 26 2.72 9.24 3.55
C THR A 26 2.07 10.62 3.51
N THR A 27 1.35 10.95 2.42
CA THR A 27 0.78 12.28 2.24
C THR A 27 -0.39 12.55 3.17
N LEU A 28 -1.32 11.60 3.32
CA LEU A 28 -2.50 11.79 4.16
C LEU A 28 -2.17 11.87 5.65
N SER A 29 -1.11 11.20 6.07
CA SER A 29 -0.69 11.19 7.47
C SER A 29 0.23 12.35 7.83
N HIS A 30 0.64 13.17 6.84
CA HIS A 30 1.61 14.24 7.02
C HIS A 30 2.92 13.72 7.65
N GLY A 31 3.36 12.52 7.20
CA GLY A 31 4.60 11.93 7.65
C GLY A 31 4.51 11.09 8.93
N ARG A 32 3.33 10.98 9.53
CA ARG A 32 3.14 10.09 10.70
C ARG A 32 3.31 8.63 10.30
N PHE A 33 2.88 8.27 9.10
CA PHE A 33 3.18 6.99 8.47
C PHE A 33 4.10 7.24 7.30
N ILE A 34 5.13 6.43 7.19
CA ILE A 34 6.02 6.45 6.03
C ILE A 34 5.67 5.22 5.21
N GLY A 35 5.16 5.46 3.99
CA GLY A 35 4.75 4.40 3.09
C GLY A 35 5.93 3.84 2.31
N PHE A 36 5.92 2.52 2.14
CA PHE A 36 6.85 1.79 1.28
C PHE A 36 6.02 0.87 0.39
N SER A 37 6.55 0.49 -0.74
CA SER A 37 5.89 -0.47 -1.62
C SER A 37 6.90 -1.38 -2.29
N ALA A 38 6.48 -2.59 -2.63
CA ALA A 38 7.31 -3.55 -3.33
C ALA A 38 6.43 -4.63 -3.97
N GLY A 39 7.02 -5.46 -4.80
CA GLY A 39 6.32 -6.56 -5.46
C GLY A 39 7.12 -7.84 -5.46
N SER A 40 6.42 -8.96 -5.58
CA SER A 40 7.06 -10.27 -5.70
C SER A 40 7.70 -10.45 -7.08
N LYS A 41 7.09 -9.86 -8.10
CA LYS A 41 7.56 -9.90 -9.48
C LYS A 41 7.45 -8.50 -10.08
N PRO A 42 8.32 -7.56 -9.65
CA PRO A 42 8.19 -6.17 -10.09
C PRO A 42 8.41 -6.03 -11.59
N THR A 43 7.59 -5.18 -12.21
CA THR A 43 7.71 -4.90 -13.64
C THR A 43 8.93 -4.04 -13.96
N GLY A 44 9.44 -3.33 -12.94
CA GLY A 44 10.55 -2.38 -13.11
C GLY A 44 10.11 -1.02 -13.62
N VAL A 45 8.85 -0.87 -13.96
CA VAL A 45 8.29 0.37 -14.53
C VAL A 45 7.01 0.76 -13.78
N VAL A 46 6.94 2.01 -13.36
CA VAL A 46 5.73 2.53 -12.71
C VAL A 46 4.72 2.92 -13.78
N ASN A 47 3.47 2.55 -13.58
CA ASN A 47 2.41 2.84 -14.53
C ASN A 47 2.22 4.36 -14.70
N PRO A 48 2.16 4.88 -15.95
CA PRO A 48 2.05 6.32 -16.20
C PRO A 48 0.82 6.99 -15.56
N ILE A 49 -0.31 6.28 -15.50
CA ILE A 49 -1.53 6.83 -14.87
C ILE A 49 -1.33 6.95 -13.36
N ALA A 50 -0.70 5.95 -12.76
CA ALA A 50 -0.36 5.99 -11.33
C ALA A 50 0.56 7.17 -11.04
N LEU A 51 1.59 7.40 -11.88
CA LEU A 51 2.50 8.55 -11.72
C LEU A 51 1.74 9.88 -11.75
N LYS A 52 0.79 10.01 -12.65
CA LYS A 52 -0.02 11.23 -12.78
C LYS A 52 -0.81 11.51 -11.50
N LEU A 53 -1.43 10.48 -10.93
CA LEU A 53 -2.19 10.62 -9.69
C LEU A 53 -1.28 10.93 -8.49
N ILE A 54 -0.10 10.30 -8.44
CA ILE A 54 0.88 10.52 -7.38
C ILE A 54 1.42 11.95 -7.42
N GLU A 55 1.67 12.46 -8.62
CA GLU A 55 2.08 13.85 -8.79
C GLU A 55 1.03 14.81 -8.24
N GLN A 56 -0.25 14.53 -8.50
CA GLN A 56 -1.36 15.34 -8.00
C GLN A 56 -1.48 15.30 -6.47
N MET A 57 -1.01 14.23 -5.83
CA MET A 57 -0.98 14.13 -4.36
C MET A 57 0.12 14.96 -3.74
N GLY A 58 1.12 15.38 -4.51
CA GLY A 58 2.29 16.08 -4.00
C GLY A 58 3.39 15.18 -3.45
N TYR A 59 3.31 13.89 -3.70
CA TYR A 59 4.34 12.94 -3.28
C TYR A 59 5.55 13.02 -4.24
N PRO A 60 6.80 13.08 -3.72
CA PRO A 60 7.98 13.24 -4.58
C PRO A 60 8.14 12.07 -5.56
N LEU A 61 8.15 12.39 -6.87
CA LEU A 61 8.27 11.37 -7.91
C LEU A 61 9.61 10.66 -7.91
N GLU A 62 10.67 11.30 -7.41
CA GLU A 62 11.99 10.70 -7.30
C GLU A 62 12.05 9.53 -6.31
N LEU A 63 11.06 9.41 -5.43
CA LEU A 63 10.95 8.30 -4.48
C LEU A 63 10.21 7.10 -5.06
N VAL A 64 9.54 7.30 -6.20
CA VAL A 64 8.64 6.32 -6.79
C VAL A 64 9.40 5.40 -7.74
N ARG A 65 9.42 4.09 -7.44
CA ARG A 65 10.01 3.10 -8.36
C ARG A 65 9.43 1.72 -8.09
N SER A 66 9.40 0.91 -9.14
CA SER A 66 9.00 -0.49 -9.05
C SER A 66 10.18 -1.32 -8.58
N LYS A 67 10.01 -2.08 -7.50
CA LYS A 67 11.11 -2.83 -6.87
C LYS A 67 10.65 -4.14 -6.26
N SER A 68 11.60 -5.04 -6.09
CA SER A 68 11.34 -6.33 -5.44
C SER A 68 11.19 -6.18 -3.94
N TRP A 69 10.31 -6.96 -3.35
CA TRP A 69 10.16 -7.04 -1.90
C TRP A 69 11.45 -7.52 -1.20
N ASP A 70 12.33 -8.22 -1.92
CA ASP A 70 13.62 -8.65 -1.37
C ASP A 70 14.49 -7.46 -0.94
N GLU A 71 14.36 -6.33 -1.62
CA GLU A 71 15.06 -5.10 -1.26
C GLU A 71 14.72 -4.62 0.16
N LEU A 72 13.46 -4.78 0.56
CA LEU A 72 12.96 -4.30 1.84
C LEU A 72 12.97 -5.38 2.92
N GLY A 73 13.20 -6.63 2.54
CA GLY A 73 13.29 -7.75 3.48
C GLY A 73 14.71 -8.09 3.92
N ARG A 74 15.73 -7.40 3.39
CA ARG A 74 17.13 -7.69 3.74
C ARG A 74 17.55 -6.99 5.02
N GLU A 75 18.67 -7.49 5.57
CA GLU A 75 19.35 -6.85 6.69
C GLU A 75 19.69 -5.41 6.32
N GLY A 76 19.45 -4.48 7.23
CA GLY A 76 19.68 -3.06 7.00
C GLY A 76 18.50 -2.31 6.38
N ALA A 77 17.46 -3.01 5.94
CA ALA A 77 16.25 -2.36 5.42
C ALA A 77 15.46 -1.72 6.58
N PRO A 78 14.59 -0.73 6.27
CA PRO A 78 13.75 -0.13 7.31
C PRO A 78 12.87 -1.17 8.01
N HIS A 79 12.70 -1.01 9.31
CA HIS A 79 11.79 -1.84 10.09
C HIS A 79 10.35 -1.54 9.69
N MET A 80 9.55 -2.57 9.40
CA MET A 80 8.14 -2.40 9.04
C MET A 80 7.25 -2.67 10.23
N ASP A 81 6.37 -1.72 10.53
CA ASP A 81 5.37 -1.87 11.59
C ASP A 81 4.10 -2.55 11.05
N PHE A 82 3.79 -2.31 9.77
CA PHE A 82 2.62 -2.86 9.10
C PHE A 82 2.99 -3.37 7.72
N ILE A 83 2.37 -4.50 7.31
CA ILE A 83 2.49 -5.02 5.95
C ILE A 83 1.09 -5.34 5.43
N ILE A 84 0.72 -4.69 4.34
CA ILE A 84 -0.60 -4.84 3.72
C ILE A 84 -0.42 -5.39 2.30
N THR A 85 -1.03 -6.54 2.02
CA THR A 85 -1.05 -7.06 0.64
C THR A 85 -2.30 -6.55 -0.06
N LEU A 86 -2.16 -6.16 -1.33
CA LEU A 86 -3.23 -5.53 -2.11
C LEU A 86 -3.75 -6.38 -3.25
N CYS A 87 -3.07 -7.45 -3.60
CA CYS A 87 -3.53 -8.38 -4.63
C CYS A 87 -3.47 -9.80 -4.10
N ASP A 88 -4.38 -10.65 -4.60
CA ASP A 88 -4.49 -12.04 -4.11
C ASP A 88 -3.23 -12.85 -4.40
N SER A 89 -2.57 -12.60 -5.53
CA SER A 89 -1.33 -13.29 -5.88
C SER A 89 -0.23 -13.04 -4.84
N ALA A 90 -0.05 -11.77 -4.43
CA ALA A 90 0.97 -11.44 -3.43
C ALA A 90 0.66 -12.06 -2.06
N ALA A 91 -0.63 -12.14 -1.70
CA ALA A 91 -1.06 -12.73 -0.44
C ALA A 91 -0.77 -14.23 -0.37
N GLY A 92 -0.81 -14.92 -1.52
CA GLY A 92 -0.56 -16.37 -1.60
C GLY A 92 0.89 -16.76 -1.82
N GLU A 93 1.79 -15.81 -1.98
CA GLU A 93 3.21 -16.09 -2.25
C GLU A 93 4.02 -16.13 -0.96
N GLU A 94 5.17 -16.84 -1.01
CA GLU A 94 6.09 -16.86 0.12
C GLU A 94 6.77 -15.50 0.25
N CYS A 95 6.42 -14.77 1.31
CA CYS A 95 7.05 -13.49 1.62
C CYS A 95 8.41 -13.68 2.28
N PRO A 96 9.32 -12.70 2.11
CA PRO A 96 10.53 -12.67 2.93
C PRO A 96 10.19 -12.60 4.41
N TYR A 97 11.09 -13.07 5.26
CA TYR A 97 10.93 -12.94 6.69
C TYR A 97 11.10 -11.46 7.10
N TRP A 98 10.13 -10.96 7.85
CA TRP A 98 10.15 -9.56 8.29
C TRP A 98 10.49 -9.49 9.77
N LEU A 99 11.60 -8.80 10.09
CA LEU A 99 12.03 -8.60 11.47
C LEU A 99 10.99 -7.76 12.24
N GLY A 100 10.81 -8.07 13.53
CA GLY A 100 9.93 -7.30 14.38
C GLY A 100 8.47 -7.69 14.34
N HIS A 101 8.11 -8.72 13.58
CA HIS A 101 6.75 -9.25 13.48
C HIS A 101 5.70 -8.15 13.21
N PRO A 102 5.73 -7.50 12.03
CA PRO A 102 4.78 -6.44 11.72
C PRO A 102 3.34 -6.94 11.73
N ALA A 103 2.40 -6.05 11.99
CA ALA A 103 0.98 -6.35 11.85
C ALA A 103 0.65 -6.49 10.36
N THR A 104 0.02 -7.59 9.97
CA THR A 104 -0.26 -7.89 8.57
C THR A 104 -1.75 -7.95 8.28
N ALA A 105 -2.12 -7.56 7.07
CA ALA A 105 -3.50 -7.69 6.59
C ALA A 105 -3.52 -7.77 5.07
N HIS A 106 -4.65 -8.19 4.53
CA HIS A 106 -4.88 -8.24 3.10
C HIS A 106 -6.04 -7.30 2.75
N TRP A 107 -5.76 -6.29 1.94
CA TRP A 107 -6.76 -5.34 1.43
C TRP A 107 -6.86 -5.53 -0.09
N GLY A 108 -7.43 -6.64 -0.53
CA GLY A 108 -7.52 -6.97 -1.95
C GLY A 108 -8.33 -5.95 -2.74
N LEU A 109 -7.74 -5.42 -3.80
CA LEU A 109 -8.38 -4.47 -4.72
C LEU A 109 -8.13 -4.91 -6.15
N PRO A 110 -9.07 -4.64 -7.07
CA PRO A 110 -8.88 -5.02 -8.47
C PRO A 110 -7.70 -4.28 -9.09
N ASP A 111 -7.06 -4.94 -10.07
CA ASP A 111 -5.93 -4.33 -10.78
C ASP A 111 -6.46 -3.31 -11.80
N PRO A 112 -6.24 -2.01 -11.60
CA PRO A 112 -6.74 -0.99 -12.52
C PRO A 112 -6.01 -1.03 -13.88
N ALA A 113 -4.79 -1.56 -13.90
CA ALA A 113 -4.03 -1.68 -15.14
C ALA A 113 -4.59 -2.77 -16.07
N ALA A 114 -5.42 -3.67 -15.54
CA ALA A 114 -6.06 -4.72 -16.34
C ALA A 114 -7.29 -4.22 -17.10
N VAL A 115 -7.79 -3.02 -16.78
CA VAL A 115 -8.95 -2.46 -17.44
C VAL A 115 -8.59 -2.02 -18.86
N GLN A 116 -9.36 -2.47 -19.82
CA GLN A 116 -9.22 -2.10 -21.24
C GLN A 116 -10.28 -1.08 -21.60
N GLY A 117 -10.02 -0.34 -22.67
CA GLY A 117 -10.97 0.68 -23.14
C GLY A 117 -10.28 1.99 -23.41
N SER A 118 -11.05 3.09 -23.39
CA SER A 118 -10.53 4.42 -23.64
C SER A 118 -9.59 4.87 -22.52
N GLU A 119 -8.85 5.94 -22.77
CA GLU A 119 -8.01 6.55 -21.74
C GLU A 119 -8.85 6.99 -20.56
N GLU A 120 -10.07 7.50 -20.82
CA GLU A 120 -11.01 7.89 -19.76
C GLU A 120 -11.44 6.69 -18.91
N ASP A 121 -11.73 5.54 -19.54
CA ASP A 121 -12.12 4.33 -18.83
C ASP A 121 -10.99 3.83 -17.93
N ARG A 122 -9.76 3.87 -18.43
CA ARG A 122 -8.59 3.45 -17.66
C ARG A 122 -8.32 4.41 -16.50
N LEU A 123 -8.42 5.71 -16.73
CA LEU A 123 -8.25 6.71 -15.68
C LEU A 123 -9.31 6.55 -14.60
N ALA A 124 -10.57 6.29 -14.99
CA ALA A 124 -11.66 6.07 -14.04
C ALA A 124 -11.38 4.84 -13.14
N ALA A 125 -10.82 3.77 -13.71
CA ALA A 125 -10.45 2.57 -12.94
C ALA A 125 -9.37 2.88 -11.91
N PHE A 126 -8.35 3.65 -12.30
CA PHE A 126 -7.28 4.07 -11.39
C PHE A 126 -7.82 4.97 -10.28
N LYS A 127 -8.70 5.90 -10.59
CA LYS A 127 -9.32 6.78 -9.58
C LYS A 127 -10.18 6.01 -8.60
N ALA A 128 -10.89 4.97 -9.06
CA ALA A 128 -11.69 4.13 -8.19
C ALA A 128 -10.82 3.35 -7.19
N VAL A 129 -9.70 2.82 -7.65
CA VAL A 129 -8.75 2.13 -6.78
C VAL A 129 -8.09 3.11 -5.81
N GLU A 130 -7.70 4.29 -6.29
CA GLU A 130 -7.16 5.34 -5.42
C GLU A 130 -8.14 5.70 -4.31
N MET A 131 -9.42 5.87 -4.64
CA MET A 131 -10.45 6.19 -3.64
C MET A 131 -10.62 5.06 -2.63
N GLY A 132 -10.59 3.80 -3.09
CA GLY A 132 -10.67 2.64 -2.20
C GLY A 132 -9.50 2.57 -1.24
N LEU A 133 -8.30 2.86 -1.73
CA LEU A 133 -7.10 2.92 -0.89
C LEU A 133 -7.17 4.09 0.08
N ARG A 134 -7.57 5.25 -0.39
CA ARG A 134 -7.71 6.47 0.43
C ARG A 134 -8.64 6.23 1.61
N ASN A 135 -9.81 5.64 1.35
CA ASN A 135 -10.78 5.35 2.40
C ASN A 135 -10.21 4.43 3.48
N ARG A 136 -9.47 3.41 3.06
CA ARG A 136 -8.85 2.45 4.00
C ARG A 136 -7.73 3.11 4.81
N VAL A 137 -6.90 3.88 4.14
CA VAL A 137 -5.79 4.59 4.82
C VAL A 137 -6.35 5.60 5.83
N GLU A 138 -7.39 6.36 5.47
CA GLU A 138 -7.98 7.32 6.39
C GLU A 138 -8.50 6.64 7.66
N LEU A 139 -9.12 5.47 7.54
CA LEU A 139 -9.57 4.72 8.71
C LEU A 139 -8.39 4.21 9.55
N LEU A 140 -7.31 3.81 8.90
CA LEU A 140 -6.09 3.42 9.61
C LEU A 140 -5.53 4.59 10.43
N LEU A 141 -5.53 5.80 9.85
CA LEU A 141 -5.03 6.98 10.52
C LEU A 141 -5.83 7.37 11.75
N ASP A 142 -7.10 6.97 11.81
CA ASP A 142 -7.97 7.23 12.95
C ASP A 142 -7.75 6.24 14.11
N LEU A 143 -7.00 5.17 13.89
CA LEU A 143 -6.74 4.19 14.94
C LEU A 143 -5.73 4.72 15.96
N PRO A 144 -5.94 4.47 17.27
CA PRO A 144 -4.95 4.80 18.29
C PRO A 144 -3.84 3.76 18.32
N VAL A 145 -3.01 3.74 17.26
CA VAL A 145 -2.01 2.70 17.00
C VAL A 145 -1.08 2.46 18.19
N ASP A 146 -0.67 3.52 18.87
CA ASP A 146 0.24 3.45 20.02
C ASP A 146 -0.39 2.78 21.24
N LYS A 147 -1.72 2.62 21.25
CA LYS A 147 -2.47 2.02 22.39
C LYS A 147 -2.97 0.62 22.10
N LEU A 148 -2.78 0.13 20.87
CA LEU A 148 -3.26 -1.18 20.45
C LEU A 148 -2.12 -2.19 20.41
N ASP A 149 -2.36 -3.42 20.86
CA ASP A 149 -1.38 -4.49 20.71
C ASP A 149 -1.39 -5.05 19.28
N HIS A 150 -0.48 -5.98 18.99
CA HIS A 150 -0.33 -6.57 17.67
C HIS A 150 -1.62 -7.25 17.16
N LEU A 151 -2.29 -8.00 18.03
CA LEU A 151 -3.51 -8.72 17.66
C LEU A 151 -4.67 -7.75 17.41
N GLU A 152 -4.80 -6.71 18.25
CA GLU A 152 -5.83 -5.70 18.09
C GLU A 152 -5.63 -4.92 16.78
N LEU A 153 -4.38 -4.57 16.46
CA LEU A 153 -4.05 -3.90 15.19
C LEU A 153 -4.44 -4.77 14.00
N LYS A 154 -4.07 -6.04 14.03
CA LYS A 154 -4.42 -6.98 12.95
C LYS A 154 -5.93 -7.09 12.76
N THR A 155 -6.67 -7.17 13.86
CA THR A 155 -8.14 -7.25 13.83
C THR A 155 -8.75 -5.98 13.22
N HIS A 156 -8.27 -4.80 13.63
CA HIS A 156 -8.76 -3.54 13.09
C HIS A 156 -8.45 -3.40 11.60
N LEU A 157 -7.24 -3.78 11.19
CA LEU A 157 -6.85 -3.73 9.78
C LEU A 157 -7.76 -4.61 8.92
N HIS A 158 -8.09 -5.80 9.42
CA HIS A 158 -9.02 -6.70 8.74
C HIS A 158 -10.41 -6.08 8.62
N HIS A 159 -10.93 -5.51 9.71
CA HIS A 159 -12.25 -4.87 9.73
C HIS A 159 -12.34 -3.66 8.80
N ILE A 160 -11.26 -2.91 8.65
CA ILE A 160 -11.20 -1.78 7.71
C ILE A 160 -11.51 -2.26 6.30
N HIS A 161 -10.87 -3.36 5.89
CA HIS A 161 -11.10 -3.91 4.54
C HIS A 161 -12.51 -4.49 4.40
N GLU A 162 -12.97 -5.25 5.39
CA GLU A 162 -14.29 -5.88 5.36
C GLU A 162 -15.41 -4.84 5.24
N GLY A 163 -15.25 -3.66 5.84
CA GLY A 163 -16.23 -2.58 5.74
C GLY A 163 -16.46 -2.06 4.33
N PHE A 164 -15.51 -2.28 3.42
CA PHE A 164 -15.62 -1.84 2.01
C PHE A 164 -15.84 -2.97 1.03
N LYS A 165 -15.92 -4.21 1.51
CA LYS A 165 -15.94 -5.39 0.64
C LYS A 165 -17.16 -5.46 -0.27
N PHE A 166 -18.28 -4.89 0.17
CA PHE A 166 -19.55 -4.94 -0.54
C PHE A 166 -20.03 -3.56 -1.02
N SER A 167 -19.15 -2.58 -1.01
CA SER A 167 -19.51 -1.22 -1.46
C SER A 167 -19.12 -0.94 -2.89
#